data_e0a61ace10057309db6dd877f1e9f832
#
_entry.id   e0a61ace10057309db6dd877f1e9f832
#
_cell.length_a   1.000
_cell.length_b   1.000
_cell.length_c   1.000
_cell.angle_alpha   90.00
_cell.angle_beta   90.00
_cell.angle_gamma   90.00
#
_symmetry.space_group_name_H-M   'P 1'
#
loop_
_entity.id
_entity.type
_entity.pdbx_description
1 polymer ?
#
loop_
_entity_poly.entity_id
_entity_poly.type
_entity_poly.pdbx_seq_one_letter_code
_entity_poly.pdbx_strand_id
1 'polypeptide(L)'
;MVNIGNEWDKILDGEFDKEYYQKLRQFLISEYKSRRIYPNMYDIFNALKYTSYSDVKAVILGQDPYHQPGQAHGLCFSVKKGVRIPPSLVNIYKELENDTGIKPPSHGCLTDWAENGVMLLNATLTVREGQPMSHAGRGWEIFTDHVIELLNEREKPMVFILWGNNARAKKKMITNPAHLVLE
;
A
#
# COMPACT_ATOMS: atom_id res chain seq x y z
N MET A 1 8.92 4.27 -18.63
CA MET A 1 8.91 5.13 -17.43
C MET A 1 7.65 4.79 -16.65
N VAL A 2 7.71 4.72 -15.32
CA VAL A 2 6.50 4.60 -14.49
C VAL A 2 5.79 5.95 -14.53
N ASN A 3 4.47 5.92 -14.67
CA ASN A 3 3.61 7.12 -14.63
C ASN A 3 2.48 6.86 -13.64
N ILE A 4 2.48 7.59 -12.53
CA ILE A 4 1.46 7.50 -11.49
C ILE A 4 0.27 8.38 -11.85
N GLY A 5 0.52 9.52 -12.51
CA GLY A 5 -0.49 10.42 -13.05
C GLY A 5 -0.92 11.54 -12.09
N ASN A 6 -0.11 11.84 -11.08
CA ASN A 6 -0.34 12.93 -10.13
C ASN A 6 0.99 13.48 -9.57
N GLU A 7 0.96 14.22 -8.44
CA GLU A 7 2.13 14.85 -7.81
C GLU A 7 3.29 13.87 -7.54
N TRP A 8 3.00 12.59 -7.31
CA TRP A 8 4.01 11.57 -7.07
C TRP A 8 5.00 11.42 -8.21
N ASP A 9 4.61 11.71 -9.46
CA ASP A 9 5.53 11.65 -10.60
C ASP A 9 6.69 12.63 -10.45
N LYS A 10 6.43 13.82 -9.90
CA LYS A 10 7.46 14.83 -9.62
C LYS A 10 8.24 14.52 -8.35
N ILE A 11 7.56 14.04 -7.31
CA ILE A 11 8.15 13.79 -5.98
C ILE A 11 9.10 12.58 -6.04
N LEU A 12 8.75 11.56 -6.83
CA LEU A 12 9.56 10.35 -7.06
C LEU A 12 10.46 10.46 -8.30
N ASP A 13 10.70 11.69 -8.80
CA ASP A 13 11.59 11.89 -9.93
C ASP A 13 12.99 11.32 -9.64
N GLY A 14 13.53 10.54 -10.59
CA GLY A 14 14.79 9.83 -10.43
C GLY A 14 14.75 8.57 -9.55
N GLU A 15 13.69 8.33 -8.77
CA GLU A 15 13.61 7.13 -7.90
C GLU A 15 13.61 5.83 -8.72
N PHE A 16 12.90 5.85 -9.83
CA PHE A 16 12.78 4.71 -10.74
C PHE A 16 14.05 4.41 -11.54
N ASP A 17 15.03 5.31 -11.55
CA ASP A 17 16.32 5.15 -12.22
C ASP A 17 17.41 4.58 -11.28
N LYS A 18 17.15 4.53 -9.99
CA LYS A 18 18.07 3.97 -9.00
C LYS A 18 18.36 2.49 -9.25
N GLU A 19 19.57 2.06 -8.96
CA GLU A 19 20.05 0.69 -9.23
C GLU A 19 19.16 -0.40 -8.60
N TYR A 20 18.73 -0.19 -7.34
CA TYR A 20 17.85 -1.15 -6.67
C TYR A 20 16.53 -1.33 -7.40
N TYR A 21 15.95 -0.21 -7.92
CA TYR A 21 14.68 -0.26 -8.63
C TYR A 21 14.82 -0.91 -10.00
N GLN A 22 15.93 -0.66 -10.71
CA GLN A 22 16.22 -1.33 -11.99
C GLN A 22 16.38 -2.85 -11.80
N LYS A 23 17.03 -3.29 -10.73
CA LYS A 23 17.10 -4.72 -10.35
C LYS A 23 15.73 -5.30 -10.04
N LEU A 24 14.93 -4.60 -9.24
CA LEU A 24 13.55 -4.97 -8.94
C LEU A 24 12.71 -5.08 -10.23
N ARG A 25 12.79 -4.09 -11.11
CA ARG A 25 12.08 -4.08 -12.39
C ARG A 25 12.43 -5.29 -13.26
N GLN A 26 13.71 -5.63 -13.38
CA GLN A 26 14.15 -6.81 -14.14
C GLN A 26 13.60 -8.11 -13.52
N PHE A 27 13.66 -8.23 -12.21
CA PHE A 27 13.05 -9.33 -11.46
C PHE A 27 11.55 -9.44 -11.77
N LEU A 28 10.81 -8.34 -11.67
CA LEU A 28 9.36 -8.32 -11.94
C LEU A 28 9.03 -8.71 -13.39
N ILE A 29 9.80 -8.24 -14.37
CA ILE A 29 9.62 -8.64 -15.77
C ILE A 29 9.73 -10.17 -15.93
N SER A 30 10.70 -10.80 -15.27
CA SER A 30 10.84 -12.26 -15.28
C SER A 30 9.67 -12.95 -14.59
N GLU A 31 9.26 -12.45 -13.43
CA GLU A 31 8.15 -13.00 -12.64
C GLU A 31 6.82 -12.96 -13.41
N TYR A 32 6.45 -11.80 -13.96
CA TYR A 32 5.19 -11.64 -14.71
C TYR A 32 5.17 -12.43 -16.03
N LYS A 33 6.34 -12.77 -16.60
CA LYS A 33 6.43 -13.62 -17.79
C LYS A 33 6.23 -15.10 -17.50
N SER A 34 6.63 -15.57 -16.32
CA SER A 34 6.75 -17.01 -16.02
C SER A 34 5.79 -17.48 -14.93
N ARG A 35 5.14 -16.58 -14.21
CA ARG A 35 4.32 -16.88 -13.04
C ARG A 35 3.06 -16.02 -12.99
N ARG A 36 2.09 -16.44 -12.17
CA ARG A 36 0.97 -15.57 -11.80
C ARG A 36 1.36 -14.69 -10.64
N ILE A 37 1.33 -13.39 -10.88
CA ILE A 37 1.71 -12.34 -9.93
C ILE A 37 0.50 -11.45 -9.65
N TYR A 38 0.35 -11.04 -8.42
CA TYR A 38 -0.68 -10.09 -7.97
C TYR A 38 -0.05 -8.86 -7.33
N PRO A 39 -0.71 -7.70 -7.48
CA PRO A 39 -1.83 -7.39 -8.36
C PRO A 39 -1.44 -7.43 -9.84
N ASN A 40 -2.39 -7.13 -10.74
CA ASN A 40 -2.07 -6.85 -12.14
C ASN A 40 -1.01 -5.74 -12.22
N MET A 41 -0.09 -5.82 -13.18
CA MET A 41 1.04 -4.87 -13.29
C MET A 41 0.61 -3.40 -13.39
N TYR A 42 -0.57 -3.12 -13.91
CA TYR A 42 -1.12 -1.75 -14.01
C TYR A 42 -1.71 -1.24 -12.69
N ASP A 43 -1.95 -2.15 -11.73
CA ASP A 43 -2.54 -1.86 -10.42
C ASP A 43 -1.47 -1.70 -9.31
N ILE A 44 -0.17 -1.98 -9.59
CA ILE A 44 0.89 -2.01 -8.58
C ILE A 44 0.95 -0.71 -7.75
N PHE A 45 0.82 0.43 -8.41
CA PHE A 45 0.94 1.76 -7.80
C PHE A 45 -0.41 2.41 -7.44
N ASN A 46 -1.49 1.64 -7.36
CA ASN A 46 -2.82 2.20 -7.10
C ASN A 46 -2.90 2.97 -5.77
N ALA A 47 -2.13 2.58 -4.74
CA ALA A 47 -2.07 3.35 -3.49
C ALA A 47 -1.60 4.80 -3.73
N LEU A 48 -0.63 5.01 -4.62
CA LEU A 48 -0.14 6.34 -5.00
C LEU A 48 -1.07 7.03 -6.00
N LYS A 49 -1.69 6.26 -6.92
CA LYS A 49 -2.60 6.81 -7.93
C LYS A 49 -3.87 7.38 -7.32
N TYR A 50 -4.48 6.66 -6.37
CA TYR A 50 -5.74 7.10 -5.74
C TYR A 50 -5.54 8.15 -4.67
N THR A 51 -4.34 8.22 -4.05
CA THR A 51 -4.05 9.20 -3.00
C THR A 51 -2.84 10.05 -3.42
N SER A 52 -3.09 11.24 -3.93
CA SER A 52 -2.03 12.21 -4.28
C SER A 52 -1.26 12.63 -3.02
N TYR A 53 0.00 13.02 -3.18
CA TYR A 53 0.88 13.35 -2.05
C TYR A 53 0.30 14.38 -1.09
N SER A 54 -0.23 15.48 -1.62
CA SER A 54 -0.81 16.56 -0.81
C SER A 54 -2.12 16.16 -0.12
N ASP A 55 -2.83 15.14 -0.64
CA ASP A 55 -4.14 14.72 -0.14
C ASP A 55 -4.05 13.68 0.97
N VAL A 56 -2.87 13.08 1.23
CA VAL A 56 -2.70 12.09 2.28
C VAL A 56 -3.05 12.69 3.65
N LYS A 57 -4.02 12.08 4.33
CA LYS A 57 -4.48 12.40 5.70
C LYS A 57 -4.10 11.29 6.68
N ALA A 58 -4.20 10.04 6.23
CA ALA A 58 -3.83 8.87 6.99
C ALA A 58 -3.09 7.86 6.11
N VAL A 59 -2.17 7.11 6.70
CA VAL A 59 -1.44 6.03 6.05
C VAL A 59 -1.71 4.74 6.82
N ILE A 60 -2.24 3.73 6.14
CA ILE A 60 -2.36 2.37 6.68
C ILE A 60 -1.30 1.52 5.99
N LEU A 61 -0.43 0.89 6.77
CA LEU A 61 0.62 0.02 6.24
C LEU A 61 0.20 -1.44 6.34
N GLY A 62 0.13 -2.10 5.17
CA GLY A 62 0.01 -3.54 5.04
C GLY A 62 1.36 -4.20 4.81
N GLN A 63 1.40 -5.53 4.80
CA GLN A 63 2.62 -6.31 4.60
C GLN A 63 2.87 -6.53 3.11
N ASP A 64 2.07 -7.36 2.47
CA ASP A 64 2.11 -7.69 1.05
C ASP A 64 0.69 -7.86 0.49
N PRO A 65 0.49 -7.91 -0.83
CA PRO A 65 -0.84 -8.06 -1.41
C PRO A 65 -1.47 -9.42 -1.08
N TYR A 66 -2.80 -9.49 -1.10
CA TYR A 66 -3.49 -10.78 -1.10
C TYR A 66 -3.04 -11.62 -2.29
N HIS A 67 -2.77 -12.90 -2.04
CA HIS A 67 -2.14 -13.80 -2.99
C HIS A 67 -3.11 -14.79 -3.68
N GLN A 68 -4.42 -14.60 -3.52
CA GLN A 68 -5.42 -15.42 -4.21
C GLN A 68 -5.99 -14.70 -5.43
N PRO A 69 -6.47 -15.45 -6.45
CA PRO A 69 -7.04 -14.89 -7.66
C PRO A 69 -8.11 -13.84 -7.41
N GLY A 70 -8.03 -12.72 -8.11
CA GLY A 70 -9.04 -11.68 -8.10
C GLY A 70 -9.05 -10.76 -6.88
N GLN A 71 -8.25 -11.02 -5.84
CA GLN A 71 -8.26 -10.24 -4.60
C GLN A 71 -7.53 -8.90 -4.74
N ALA A 72 -6.21 -8.94 -4.93
CA ALA A 72 -5.36 -7.76 -4.88
C ALA A 72 -5.59 -6.81 -6.07
N HIS A 73 -5.60 -5.51 -5.78
CA HIS A 73 -5.68 -4.46 -6.78
C HIS A 73 -4.84 -3.22 -6.41
N GLY A 74 -3.75 -3.42 -5.67
CA GLY A 74 -2.76 -2.38 -5.36
C GLY A 74 -3.07 -1.50 -4.14
N LEU A 75 -4.08 -1.87 -3.34
CA LEU A 75 -4.43 -1.23 -2.08
C LEU A 75 -4.36 -2.25 -0.94
N CYS A 76 -3.65 -1.96 0.14
CA CYS A 76 -3.59 -2.87 1.29
C CYS A 76 -4.97 -3.08 1.92
N PHE A 77 -5.22 -4.29 2.45
CA PHE A 77 -6.49 -4.73 3.04
C PHE A 77 -7.71 -4.73 2.10
N SER A 78 -7.61 -4.18 0.91
CA SER A 78 -8.70 -4.03 -0.04
C SER A 78 -8.77 -5.19 -1.03
N VAL A 79 -10.01 -5.56 -1.41
CA VAL A 79 -10.29 -6.50 -2.49
C VAL A 79 -11.28 -5.89 -3.49
N LYS A 80 -11.30 -6.38 -4.72
CA LYS A 80 -12.25 -5.90 -5.74
C LYS A 80 -13.69 -6.16 -5.32
N LYS A 81 -14.63 -5.33 -5.80
CA LYS A 81 -16.08 -5.59 -5.63
C LYS A 81 -16.43 -6.97 -6.17
N GLY A 82 -17.31 -7.70 -5.49
CA GLY A 82 -17.70 -9.06 -5.82
C GLY A 82 -16.77 -10.17 -5.27
N VAL A 83 -15.65 -9.80 -4.67
CA VAL A 83 -14.75 -10.74 -3.97
C VAL A 83 -15.15 -10.83 -2.51
N ARG A 84 -15.09 -12.04 -1.94
CA ARG A 84 -15.33 -12.26 -0.51
C ARG A 84 -14.41 -11.39 0.34
N ILE A 85 -14.99 -10.70 1.33
CA ILE A 85 -14.24 -9.84 2.25
C ILE A 85 -13.27 -10.69 3.07
N PRO A 86 -11.94 -10.38 3.06
CA PRO A 86 -10.95 -11.12 3.82
C PRO A 86 -11.13 -10.96 5.34
N PRO A 87 -10.71 -11.96 6.15
CA PRO A 87 -10.87 -11.91 7.61
C PRO A 87 -10.29 -10.66 8.28
N SER A 88 -9.13 -10.17 7.82
CA SER A 88 -8.53 -8.95 8.33
C SER A 88 -9.42 -7.73 8.13
N LEU A 89 -10.02 -7.59 6.95
CA LEU A 89 -10.92 -6.47 6.65
C LEU A 89 -12.27 -6.63 7.38
N VAL A 90 -12.75 -7.86 7.58
CA VAL A 90 -13.94 -8.11 8.42
C VAL A 90 -13.71 -7.57 9.83
N ASN A 91 -12.53 -7.80 10.42
CA ASN A 91 -12.17 -7.27 11.74
C ASN A 91 -12.11 -5.75 11.77
N ILE A 92 -11.53 -5.12 10.75
CA ILE A 92 -11.49 -3.65 10.60
C ILE A 92 -12.92 -3.10 10.54
N TYR A 93 -13.79 -3.68 9.72
CA TYR A 93 -15.17 -3.24 9.57
C TYR A 93 -15.99 -3.40 10.87
N LYS A 94 -15.78 -4.52 11.58
CA LYS A 94 -16.43 -4.75 12.87
C LYS A 94 -16.04 -3.70 13.90
N GLU A 95 -14.76 -3.35 13.95
CA GLU A 95 -14.26 -2.33 14.88
C GLU A 95 -14.80 -0.95 14.53
N LEU A 96 -14.82 -0.59 13.25
CA LEU A 96 -15.42 0.66 12.78
C LEU A 96 -16.92 0.75 13.13
N GLU A 97 -17.68 -0.33 12.96
CA GLU A 97 -19.09 -0.38 13.33
C GLU A 97 -19.29 -0.22 14.84
N ASN A 98 -18.44 -0.88 15.65
CA ASN A 98 -18.49 -0.78 17.11
C ASN A 98 -18.19 0.65 17.60
N ASP A 99 -17.20 1.31 17.00
CA ASP A 99 -16.74 2.64 17.41
C ASP A 99 -17.65 3.75 16.90
N THR A 100 -18.09 3.67 15.65
CA THR A 100 -18.83 4.76 14.97
C THR A 100 -20.33 4.53 14.84
N GLY A 101 -20.80 3.31 15.02
CA GLY A 101 -22.18 2.89 14.73
C GLY A 101 -22.52 2.82 13.23
N ILE A 102 -21.55 3.08 12.34
CA ILE A 102 -21.75 3.07 10.89
C ILE A 102 -21.64 1.63 10.37
N LYS A 103 -22.72 1.15 9.75
CA LYS A 103 -22.71 -0.19 9.15
C LYS A 103 -21.71 -0.28 8.00
N PRO A 104 -20.88 -1.32 7.97
CA PRO A 104 -19.92 -1.51 6.89
C PRO A 104 -20.61 -1.79 5.56
N PRO A 105 -19.98 -1.47 4.43
CA PRO A 105 -20.48 -1.82 3.11
C PRO A 105 -20.48 -3.35 2.91
N SER A 106 -21.28 -3.83 1.97
CA SER A 106 -21.36 -5.25 1.60
C SER A 106 -20.18 -5.75 0.78
N HIS A 107 -19.19 -4.91 0.50
CA HIS A 107 -17.99 -5.22 -0.29
C HIS A 107 -16.72 -4.84 0.43
N GLY A 108 -15.59 -5.46 0.02
CA GLY A 108 -14.26 -5.18 0.59
C GLY A 108 -13.40 -4.21 -0.24
N CYS A 109 -14.00 -3.42 -1.14
CA CYS A 109 -13.28 -2.44 -1.93
C CYS A 109 -13.15 -1.13 -1.17
N LEU A 110 -11.89 -0.73 -0.89
CA LEU A 110 -11.54 0.48 -0.14
C LEU A 110 -11.07 1.64 -1.03
N THR A 111 -11.39 1.62 -2.32
CA THR A 111 -11.03 2.71 -3.25
C THR A 111 -11.55 4.06 -2.77
N ASP A 112 -12.78 4.09 -2.26
CA ASP A 112 -13.38 5.32 -1.71
C ASP A 112 -12.56 5.90 -0.53
N TRP A 113 -11.93 5.04 0.28
CA TRP A 113 -11.03 5.50 1.34
C TRP A 113 -9.77 6.14 0.75
N ALA A 114 -9.18 5.48 -0.26
CA ALA A 114 -7.96 5.99 -0.90
C ALA A 114 -8.20 7.33 -1.58
N GLU A 115 -9.31 7.49 -2.30
CA GLU A 115 -9.72 8.74 -2.95
C GLU A 115 -10.03 9.87 -1.93
N ASN A 116 -10.34 9.52 -0.68
CA ASN A 116 -10.58 10.48 0.41
C ASN A 116 -9.37 10.73 1.32
N GLY A 117 -8.18 10.28 0.91
CA GLY A 117 -6.91 10.63 1.57
C GLY A 117 -6.39 9.56 2.54
N VAL A 118 -6.92 8.34 2.52
CA VAL A 118 -6.35 7.20 3.27
C VAL A 118 -5.42 6.41 2.35
N MET A 119 -4.13 6.65 2.43
CA MET A 119 -3.15 5.89 1.66
C MET A 119 -3.05 4.45 2.17
N LEU A 120 -3.43 3.51 1.34
CA LEU A 120 -3.47 2.07 1.64
C LEU A 120 -2.24 1.38 1.03
N LEU A 121 -1.09 1.48 1.70
CA LEU A 121 0.21 1.07 1.18
C LEU A 121 0.66 -0.28 1.77
N ASN A 122 1.06 -1.23 0.94
CA ASN A 122 1.79 -2.42 1.38
C ASN A 122 3.30 -2.15 1.41
N ALA A 123 4.04 -2.79 2.31
CA ALA A 123 5.51 -2.74 2.33
C ALA A 123 6.12 -3.42 1.08
N THR A 124 5.51 -4.52 0.61
CA THR A 124 5.86 -5.21 -0.63
C THR A 124 4.68 -5.10 -1.59
N LEU A 125 4.88 -4.58 -2.81
CA LEU A 125 3.76 -4.23 -3.70
C LEU A 125 3.32 -5.36 -4.65
N THR A 126 4.03 -6.49 -4.68
CA THR A 126 3.70 -7.64 -5.54
C THR A 126 3.93 -8.95 -4.82
N VAL A 127 3.22 -10.02 -5.26
CA VAL A 127 3.30 -11.35 -4.65
C VAL A 127 2.98 -12.42 -5.70
N ARG A 128 3.56 -13.62 -5.57
CA ARG A 128 3.18 -14.80 -6.37
C ARG A 128 1.86 -15.38 -5.87
N GLU A 129 1.07 -15.91 -6.79
CA GLU A 129 -0.14 -16.68 -6.46
C GLU A 129 0.17 -17.77 -5.43
N GLY A 130 -0.63 -17.81 -4.35
CA GLY A 130 -0.51 -18.81 -3.30
C GLY A 130 0.74 -18.75 -2.42
N GLN A 131 1.64 -17.76 -2.62
CA GLN A 131 2.93 -17.69 -1.93
C GLN A 131 3.12 -16.33 -1.22
N PRO A 132 2.54 -16.15 -0.03
CA PRO A 132 2.72 -14.90 0.71
C PRO A 132 4.21 -14.58 0.93
N MET A 133 4.55 -13.31 0.95
CA MET A 133 5.92 -12.79 1.14
C MET A 133 6.94 -13.22 0.07
N SER A 134 6.51 -13.81 -1.05
CA SER A 134 7.42 -14.34 -2.09
C SER A 134 8.29 -13.28 -2.78
N HIS A 135 7.90 -12.00 -2.70
CA HIS A 135 8.67 -10.88 -3.24
C HIS A 135 9.33 -10.00 -2.16
N ALA A 136 9.28 -10.42 -0.89
CA ALA A 136 9.99 -9.73 0.18
C ALA A 136 11.51 -9.73 -0.04
N GLY A 137 12.17 -8.62 0.33
CA GLY A 137 13.62 -8.45 0.15
C GLY A 137 14.08 -8.31 -1.30
N ARG A 138 13.17 -8.05 -2.24
CA ARG A 138 13.49 -7.86 -3.67
C ARG A 138 13.63 -6.39 -4.08
N GLY A 139 13.45 -5.46 -3.13
CA GLY A 139 13.63 -4.02 -3.35
C GLY A 139 12.36 -3.19 -3.14
N TRP A 140 11.18 -3.82 -3.00
CA TRP A 140 9.95 -3.09 -2.71
C TRP A 140 10.03 -2.32 -1.41
N GLU A 141 10.63 -2.91 -0.38
CA GLU A 141 10.74 -2.28 0.94
C GLU A 141 11.58 -1.00 0.88
N ILE A 142 12.61 -0.94 0.01
CA ILE A 142 13.41 0.28 -0.20
C ILE A 142 12.53 1.38 -0.79
N PHE A 143 11.73 1.04 -1.81
CA PHE A 143 10.82 1.98 -2.46
C PHE A 143 9.73 2.50 -1.50
N THR A 144 9.07 1.60 -0.79
CA THR A 144 7.97 1.97 0.12
C THR A 144 8.47 2.68 1.37
N ASP A 145 9.69 2.36 1.85
CA ASP A 145 10.35 3.10 2.91
C ASP A 145 10.64 4.55 2.48
N HIS A 146 11.12 4.74 1.25
CA HIS A 146 11.30 6.09 0.72
C HIS A 146 9.98 6.87 0.61
N VAL A 147 8.88 6.23 0.21
CA VAL A 147 7.55 6.87 0.23
C VAL A 147 7.16 7.30 1.64
N ILE A 148 7.43 6.47 2.66
CA ILE A 148 7.16 6.79 4.08
C ILE A 148 8.03 7.97 4.54
N GLU A 149 9.31 8.00 4.17
CA GLU A 149 10.23 9.10 4.48
C GLU A 149 9.74 10.43 3.90
N LEU A 150 9.37 10.44 2.62
CA LEU A 150 8.79 11.62 1.97
C LEU A 150 7.52 12.12 2.67
N LEU A 151 6.66 11.21 3.10
CA LEU A 151 5.46 11.56 3.86
C LEU A 151 5.81 12.09 5.26
N ASN A 152 6.84 11.53 5.91
CA ASN A 152 7.31 12.00 7.20
C ASN A 152 7.89 13.43 7.16
N GLU A 153 8.37 13.89 6.01
CA GLU A 153 8.89 15.25 5.82
C GLU A 153 7.78 16.31 5.70
N ARG A 154 6.51 15.92 5.57
CA ARG A 154 5.42 16.87 5.40
C ARG A 154 5.17 17.68 6.67
N GLU A 155 4.91 18.97 6.50
CA GLU A 155 4.49 19.86 7.59
C GLU A 155 3.03 19.63 8.03
N LYS A 156 2.16 19.25 7.06
CA LYS A 156 0.75 18.98 7.33
C LYS A 156 0.59 17.70 8.15
N PRO A 157 -0.04 17.75 9.32
CA PRO A 157 -0.24 16.58 10.18
C PRO A 157 -0.94 15.42 9.48
N MET A 158 -0.48 14.20 9.76
CA MET A 158 -1.06 12.94 9.28
C MET A 158 -1.11 11.91 10.38
N VAL A 159 -1.89 10.86 10.16
CA VAL A 159 -1.95 9.69 11.05
C VAL A 159 -1.32 8.49 10.34
N PHE A 160 -0.36 7.85 10.98
CA PHE A 160 0.18 6.56 10.54
C PHE A 160 -0.42 5.45 11.40
N ILE A 161 -1.07 4.49 10.76
CA ILE A 161 -1.69 3.33 11.42
C ILE A 161 -0.86 2.10 11.10
N LEU A 162 -0.19 1.55 12.12
CA LEU A 162 0.82 0.50 12.01
C LEU A 162 0.33 -0.79 12.66
N TRP A 163 -0.55 -1.52 11.98
CA TRP A 163 -1.09 -2.78 12.49
C TRP A 163 -0.16 -3.96 12.25
N GLY A 164 0.24 -4.61 13.35
CA GLY A 164 1.10 -5.78 13.34
C GLY A 164 2.60 -5.48 13.27
N ASN A 165 3.41 -6.50 13.54
CA ASN A 165 4.86 -6.33 13.77
C ASN A 165 5.63 -5.75 12.56
N ASN A 166 5.25 -6.11 11.34
CA ASN A 166 5.92 -5.60 10.14
C ASN A 166 5.70 -4.11 9.95
N ALA A 167 4.46 -3.63 10.15
CA ALA A 167 4.15 -2.21 10.08
C ALA A 167 4.80 -1.44 11.25
N ARG A 168 4.73 -1.98 12.48
CA ARG A 168 5.34 -1.37 13.67
C ARG A 168 6.84 -1.17 13.54
N ALA A 169 7.55 -2.05 12.82
CA ALA A 169 8.98 -1.89 12.56
C ALA A 169 9.31 -0.58 11.81
N LYS A 170 8.32 0.01 11.10
CA LYS A 170 8.46 1.27 10.38
C LYS A 170 8.29 2.51 11.27
N LYS A 171 7.80 2.38 12.52
CA LYS A 171 7.63 3.48 13.47
C LYS A 171 8.89 4.35 13.63
N LYS A 172 10.06 3.72 13.66
CA LYS A 172 11.34 4.40 13.79
C LYS A 172 11.66 5.40 12.66
N MET A 173 10.98 5.31 11.54
CA MET A 173 11.13 6.19 10.38
C MET A 173 10.23 7.42 10.49
N ILE A 174 9.18 7.35 11.33
CA ILE A 174 8.20 8.42 11.50
C ILE A 174 8.65 9.25 12.71
N THR A 175 9.48 10.22 12.45
CA THR A 175 10.16 11.03 13.47
C THR A 175 9.61 12.46 13.60
N ASN A 176 8.82 12.91 12.62
CA ASN A 176 8.23 14.24 12.62
C ASN A 176 7.12 14.33 13.68
N PRO A 177 7.26 15.20 14.69
CA PRO A 177 6.31 15.32 15.80
C PRO A 177 4.93 15.87 15.38
N ALA A 178 4.78 16.37 14.16
CA ALA A 178 3.50 16.78 13.61
C ALA A 178 2.58 15.58 13.32
N HIS A 179 3.14 14.37 13.18
CA HIS A 179 2.38 13.18 12.82
C HIS A 179 2.01 12.34 14.04
N LEU A 180 0.82 11.73 13.98
CA LEU A 180 0.37 10.77 14.99
C LEU A 180 0.66 9.35 14.51
N VAL A 181 1.24 8.52 15.37
CA VAL A 181 1.45 7.08 15.11
C VAL A 181 0.56 6.27 16.04
N LEU A 182 -0.29 5.42 15.45
CA LEU A 182 -1.14 4.46 16.14
C LEU A 182 -0.66 3.03 15.84
N GLU A 183 -0.62 2.16 16.89
CA GLU A 183 -0.12 0.77 16.81
C GLU A 183 -1.15 -0.22 17.31
#